data_f7dcc698f1802a64a3af5fece72c329e
#
_entry.id   f7dcc698f1802a64a3af5fece72c329e
#
_cell.length_a   1.000
_cell.length_b   1.000
_cell.length_c   1.000
_cell.angle_alpha   90.00
_cell.angle_beta   90.00
_cell.angle_gamma   90.00
#
_symmetry.space_group_name_H-M   'P 1'
#
loop_
_entity.id
_entity.type
_entity.pdbx_description
1 polymer ?
#
loop_
_entity_poly.entity_id
_entity_poly.type
_entity_poly.pdbx_seq_one_letter_code
_entity_poly.pdbx_strand_id
1 'polypeptide(L)'
;MIAFRSDHLLPAAQIVAWILATTIAVLSVVPPDLRPETGVPHNLEHFLIYAATGIAFSLGYDRSPTVLAILLVLFSAAVEIAQLFVPGRHARLVDFVTDALAACTGVAAVLLLRWFARELARLKRASSKLK
;
A
#
# COMPACT_ATOMS: atom_id res chain seq x y z
N MET A 1 4.11 0.14 28.39
CA MET A 1 3.94 0.83 27.10
C MET A 1 5.03 0.29 26.18
N ILE A 2 4.75 -0.81 25.44
CA ILE A 2 5.72 -1.32 24.45
C ILE A 2 5.41 -0.52 23.18
N ALA A 3 6.10 0.63 23.06
CA ALA A 3 6.18 1.33 21.81
C ALA A 3 7.07 0.47 20.89
N PHE A 4 6.47 -0.26 19.98
CA PHE A 4 7.14 -0.80 18.80
C PHE A 4 7.40 0.37 17.84
N ARG A 5 8.13 1.34 18.33
CA ARG A 5 8.62 2.47 17.59
C ARG A 5 10.14 2.30 17.53
N SER A 6 10.56 1.40 16.66
CA SER A 6 11.95 1.42 16.24
C SER A 6 12.09 2.63 15.32
N ASP A 7 12.67 3.70 15.83
CA ASP A 7 12.84 4.97 15.11
C ASP A 7 13.58 4.81 13.76
N HIS A 8 14.20 3.67 13.54
CA HIS A 8 14.87 3.29 12.28
C HIS A 8 13.94 2.63 11.23
N LEU A 9 12.80 2.05 11.62
CA LEU A 9 11.88 1.40 10.66
C LEU A 9 11.00 2.40 9.93
N LEU A 10 10.68 3.54 10.54
CA LEU A 10 9.84 4.57 9.94
C LEU A 10 10.47 5.15 8.66
N PRO A 11 11.74 5.62 8.67
CA PRO A 11 12.36 6.15 7.46
C PRO A 11 12.56 5.09 6.37
N ALA A 12 12.88 3.84 6.73
CA ALA A 12 12.98 2.76 5.76
C ALA A 12 11.63 2.46 5.09
N ALA A 13 10.54 2.40 5.86
CA ALA A 13 9.20 2.21 5.33
C ALA A 13 8.75 3.38 4.43
N GLN A 14 9.12 4.61 4.77
CA GLN A 14 8.87 5.79 3.94
C GLN A 14 9.62 5.71 2.60
N ILE A 15 10.89 5.34 2.63
CA ILE A 15 11.70 5.15 1.41
C ILE A 15 11.05 4.09 0.51
N VAL A 16 10.70 2.93 1.08
CA VAL A 16 10.03 1.85 0.34
C VAL A 16 8.70 2.32 -0.24
N ALA A 17 7.88 3.05 0.53
CA ALA A 17 6.60 3.57 0.07
C ALA A 17 6.76 4.48 -1.16
N TRP A 18 7.73 5.40 -1.14
CA TRP A 18 7.98 6.29 -2.26
C TRP A 18 8.63 5.59 -3.45
N ILE A 19 9.51 4.60 -3.23
CA ILE A 19 10.04 3.76 -4.31
C ILE A 19 8.91 3.04 -5.02
N LEU A 20 8.00 2.39 -4.29
CA LEU A 20 6.87 1.68 -4.85
C LEU A 20 5.93 2.63 -5.62
N ALA A 21 5.56 3.76 -5.03
CA ALA A 21 4.70 4.75 -5.68
C ALA A 21 5.34 5.31 -6.96
N THR A 22 6.64 5.61 -6.93
CA THR A 22 7.37 6.07 -8.12
C THR A 22 7.45 4.98 -9.18
N THR A 23 7.71 3.73 -8.79
CA THR A 23 7.73 2.58 -9.71
C THR A 23 6.38 2.40 -10.39
N ILE A 24 5.27 2.46 -9.64
CA ILE A 24 3.91 2.43 -10.21
C ILE A 24 3.73 3.55 -11.22
N ALA A 25 4.03 4.79 -10.85
CA ALA A 25 3.85 5.95 -11.71
C ALA A 25 4.67 5.84 -13.00
N VAL A 26 5.96 5.47 -12.90
CA VAL A 26 6.86 5.33 -14.05
C VAL A 26 6.39 4.19 -14.97
N LEU A 27 6.14 2.99 -14.44
CA LEU A 27 5.71 1.85 -15.26
C LEU A 27 4.32 2.07 -15.86
N SER A 28 3.50 2.91 -15.27
CA SER A 28 2.18 3.24 -15.80
C SER A 28 2.22 4.13 -17.03
N VAL A 29 3.27 4.93 -17.21
CA VAL A 29 3.45 5.79 -18.37
C VAL A 29 4.43 5.23 -19.42
N VAL A 30 5.06 4.10 -19.14
CA VAL A 30 5.91 3.38 -20.12
C VAL A 30 5.01 2.67 -21.13
N PRO A 31 5.27 2.78 -22.47
CA PRO A 31 4.56 2.03 -23.49
C PRO A 31 4.58 0.51 -23.24
N PRO A 32 3.51 -0.22 -23.62
CA PRO A 32 3.41 -1.67 -23.34
C PRO A 32 4.59 -2.49 -23.83
N ASP A 33 5.10 -2.16 -25.02
CA ASP A 33 6.19 -2.89 -25.72
C ASP A 33 7.55 -2.77 -24.98
N LEU A 34 7.69 -1.79 -24.09
CA LEU A 34 8.91 -1.55 -23.31
C LEU A 34 8.79 -2.04 -21.86
N ARG A 35 7.67 -2.63 -21.49
CA ARG A 35 7.45 -3.19 -20.16
C ARG A 35 8.14 -4.53 -19.99
N PRO A 36 8.81 -4.80 -18.88
CA PRO A 36 9.25 -6.14 -18.53
C PRO A 36 8.04 -7.08 -18.39
N GLU A 37 8.07 -8.21 -19.06
CA GLU A 37 7.09 -9.29 -18.85
C GLU A 37 7.51 -10.13 -17.65
N THR A 38 6.66 -10.23 -16.64
CA THR A 38 6.98 -10.97 -15.41
C THR A 38 6.40 -12.40 -15.44
N GLY A 39 5.53 -12.72 -16.39
CA GLY A 39 4.81 -14.00 -16.44
C GLY A 39 3.70 -14.13 -15.40
N VAL A 40 3.47 -13.12 -14.57
CA VAL A 40 2.39 -13.05 -13.57
C VAL A 40 1.15 -12.42 -14.23
N PRO A 41 -0.08 -12.88 -13.93
CA PRO A 41 -1.29 -12.23 -14.42
C PRO A 41 -1.32 -10.75 -14.05
N HIS A 42 -1.61 -9.88 -15.04
CA HIS A 42 -1.57 -8.43 -14.92
C HIS A 42 -2.31 -7.89 -13.66
N ASN A 43 -3.53 -8.37 -13.42
CA ASN A 43 -4.31 -7.94 -12.26
C ASN A 43 -3.67 -8.32 -10.92
N LEU A 44 -2.92 -9.43 -10.88
CA LEU A 44 -2.22 -9.86 -9.67
C LEU A 44 -0.98 -8.99 -9.41
N GLU A 45 -0.25 -8.61 -10.46
CA GLU A 45 0.86 -7.65 -10.32
C GLU A 45 0.38 -6.32 -9.75
N HIS A 46 -0.68 -5.76 -10.32
CA HIS A 46 -1.30 -4.52 -9.85
C HIS A 46 -1.73 -4.67 -8.40
N PHE A 47 -2.48 -5.73 -8.08
CA PHE A 47 -2.93 -5.96 -6.71
C PHE A 47 -1.76 -6.02 -5.72
N LEU A 48 -0.71 -6.76 -6.03
CA LEU A 48 0.43 -6.93 -5.12
C LEU A 48 1.20 -5.63 -4.89
N ILE A 49 1.49 -4.88 -5.95
CA ILE A 49 2.27 -3.64 -5.81
C ILE A 49 1.48 -2.54 -5.09
N TYR A 50 0.17 -2.40 -5.35
CA TYR A 50 -0.67 -1.44 -4.66
C TYR A 50 -0.92 -1.82 -3.20
N ALA A 51 -1.13 -3.11 -2.89
CA ALA A 51 -1.24 -3.58 -1.52
C ALA A 51 0.06 -3.35 -0.73
N ALA A 52 1.22 -3.66 -1.33
CA ALA A 52 2.53 -3.39 -0.74
C ALA A 52 2.74 -1.88 -0.50
N THR A 53 2.30 -1.03 -1.43
CA THR A 53 2.34 0.43 -1.29
C THR A 53 1.48 0.89 -0.11
N GLY A 54 0.26 0.38 0.02
CA GLY A 54 -0.63 0.65 1.16
C GLY A 54 -0.02 0.24 2.50
N ILE A 55 0.60 -0.93 2.56
CA ILE A 55 1.33 -1.38 3.76
C ILE A 55 2.49 -0.44 4.08
N ALA A 56 3.33 -0.12 3.10
CA ALA A 56 4.52 0.70 3.30
C ALA A 56 4.17 2.12 3.78
N PHE A 57 3.16 2.78 3.18
CA PHE A 57 2.67 4.08 3.66
C PHE A 57 2.09 3.99 5.07
N SER A 58 1.34 2.94 5.39
CA SER A 58 0.78 2.76 6.73
C SER A 58 1.82 2.49 7.81
N LEU A 59 2.94 1.86 7.46
CA LEU A 59 4.07 1.64 8.37
C LEU A 59 4.94 2.88 8.49
N GLY A 60 5.14 3.61 7.40
CA GLY A 60 6.04 4.77 7.33
C GLY A 60 5.47 6.07 7.88
N TYR A 61 4.14 6.21 7.92
CA TYR A 61 3.51 7.47 8.31
C TYR A 61 2.52 7.29 9.45
N ASP A 62 2.63 8.16 10.45
CA ASP A 62 1.67 8.25 11.57
C ASP A 62 0.49 9.16 11.19
N ARG A 63 -0.27 8.73 10.20
CA ARG A 63 -1.46 9.42 9.70
C ARG A 63 -2.70 8.59 9.92
N SER A 64 -3.85 9.25 9.95
CA SER A 64 -5.14 8.56 9.99
C SER A 64 -5.23 7.56 8.82
N PRO A 65 -5.60 6.31 9.08
CA PRO A 65 -5.76 5.30 8.02
C PRO A 65 -6.73 5.71 6.93
N THR A 66 -7.78 6.45 7.30
CA THR A 66 -8.75 7.00 6.35
C THR A 66 -8.09 8.00 5.41
N VAL A 67 -7.24 8.89 5.94
CA VAL A 67 -6.50 9.85 5.11
C VAL A 67 -5.54 9.13 4.16
N LEU A 68 -4.82 8.11 4.64
CA LEU A 68 -3.94 7.30 3.79
C LEU A 68 -4.72 6.58 2.70
N ALA A 69 -5.85 5.96 3.03
CA ALA A 69 -6.70 5.29 2.05
C ALA A 69 -7.20 6.27 0.97
N ILE A 70 -7.69 7.44 1.37
CA ILE A 70 -8.14 8.48 0.41
C ILE A 70 -6.99 8.90 -0.51
N LEU A 71 -5.81 9.20 0.03
CA LEU A 71 -4.67 9.62 -0.77
C LEU A 71 -4.22 8.54 -1.75
N LEU A 72 -4.24 7.27 -1.36
CA LEU A 72 -3.88 6.15 -2.23
C LEU A 72 -4.94 5.89 -3.32
N VAL A 73 -6.22 6.07 -3.00
CA VAL A 73 -7.29 6.01 -4.02
C VAL A 73 -7.16 7.15 -5.02
N LEU A 74 -6.86 8.37 -4.56
CA LEU A 74 -6.61 9.51 -5.45
C LEU A 74 -5.35 9.30 -6.29
N PHE A 75 -4.31 8.70 -5.73
CA PHE A 75 -3.10 8.33 -6.47
C PHE A 75 -3.41 7.31 -7.57
N SER A 76 -4.17 6.25 -7.25
CA SER A 76 -4.61 5.24 -8.23
C SER A 76 -5.42 5.89 -9.36
N ALA A 77 -6.35 6.79 -9.04
CA ALA A 77 -7.12 7.53 -10.05
C ALA A 77 -6.21 8.41 -10.94
N ALA A 78 -5.25 9.10 -10.34
CA ALA A 78 -4.31 9.94 -11.09
C ALA A 78 -3.43 9.12 -12.04
N VAL A 79 -2.99 7.94 -11.61
CA VAL A 79 -2.22 6.99 -12.44
C VAL A 79 -3.07 6.52 -13.62
N GLU A 80 -4.32 6.14 -13.40
CA GLU A 80 -5.23 5.68 -14.44
C GLU A 80 -5.53 6.79 -15.47
N ILE A 81 -5.73 8.02 -14.99
CA ILE A 81 -5.92 9.18 -15.87
C ILE A 81 -4.64 9.44 -16.69
N ALA A 82 -3.46 9.33 -16.09
CA ALA A 82 -2.19 9.50 -16.80
C ALA A 82 -2.02 8.50 -17.95
N GLN A 83 -2.53 7.29 -17.81
CA GLN A 83 -2.49 6.26 -18.86
C GLN A 83 -3.28 6.64 -20.12
N LEU A 84 -4.31 7.50 -20.01
CA LEU A 84 -5.05 8.00 -21.18
C LEU A 84 -4.17 8.79 -22.16
N PHE A 85 -3.06 9.35 -21.69
CA PHE A 85 -2.12 10.13 -22.50
C PHE A 85 -0.97 9.29 -23.09
N VAL A 86 -0.96 7.97 -22.82
CA VAL A 86 0.10 7.06 -23.28
C VAL A 86 -0.39 6.28 -24.49
N PRO A 87 0.29 6.39 -25.67
CA PRO A 87 -0.08 5.62 -26.86
C PRO A 87 -0.08 4.10 -26.58
N GLY A 88 -1.12 3.42 -27.04
CA GLY A 88 -1.27 1.97 -26.87
C GLY A 88 -1.79 1.55 -25.48
N ARG A 89 -2.12 2.49 -24.59
CA ARG A 89 -2.79 2.21 -23.32
C ARG A 89 -4.24 2.68 -23.34
N HIS A 90 -5.05 1.95 -22.59
CA HIS A 90 -6.45 2.27 -22.37
C HIS A 90 -6.69 2.27 -20.85
N ALA A 91 -7.12 3.40 -20.30
CA ALA A 91 -7.58 3.46 -18.92
C ALA A 91 -8.82 2.57 -18.74
N ARG A 92 -8.80 1.70 -17.75
CA ARG A 92 -9.87 0.74 -17.48
C ARG A 92 -10.38 0.92 -16.06
N LEU A 93 -11.67 1.19 -15.92
CA LEU A 93 -12.29 1.33 -14.61
C LEU A 93 -12.01 0.11 -13.69
N VAL A 94 -11.90 -1.08 -14.28
CA VAL A 94 -11.57 -2.31 -13.53
C VAL A 94 -10.18 -2.25 -12.91
N ASP A 95 -9.20 -1.72 -13.63
CA ASP A 95 -7.82 -1.59 -13.15
C ASP A 95 -7.78 -0.57 -11.99
N PHE A 96 -8.42 0.60 -12.15
CA PHE A 96 -8.59 1.57 -11.07
C PHE A 96 -9.20 0.94 -9.80
N VAL A 97 -10.31 0.20 -9.96
CA VAL A 97 -11.01 -0.41 -8.81
C VAL A 97 -10.11 -1.46 -8.14
N THR A 98 -9.43 -2.27 -8.91
CA THR A 98 -8.49 -3.29 -8.40
C THR A 98 -7.36 -2.63 -7.60
N ASP A 99 -6.74 -1.58 -8.14
CA ASP A 99 -5.63 -0.85 -7.54
C ASP A 99 -6.05 -0.15 -6.24
N ALA A 100 -7.20 0.54 -6.28
CA ALA A 100 -7.76 1.20 -5.11
C ALA A 100 -8.10 0.21 -3.98
N LEU A 101 -8.75 -0.91 -4.31
CA LEU A 101 -9.06 -1.96 -3.34
C LEU A 101 -7.80 -2.61 -2.78
N ALA A 102 -6.80 -2.87 -3.61
CA ALA A 102 -5.53 -3.43 -3.19
C ALA A 102 -4.81 -2.50 -2.20
N ALA A 103 -4.72 -1.20 -2.51
CA ALA A 103 -4.11 -0.21 -1.62
C ALA A 103 -4.85 -0.13 -0.28
N CYS A 104 -6.19 -0.07 -0.29
CA CYS A 104 -7.02 -0.09 0.91
C CYS A 104 -6.83 -1.39 1.72
N THR A 105 -6.68 -2.53 1.05
CA THR A 105 -6.39 -3.82 1.71
C THR A 105 -5.05 -3.78 2.43
N GLY A 106 -4.02 -3.19 1.83
CA GLY A 106 -2.72 -2.97 2.48
C GLY A 106 -2.82 -2.11 3.74
N VAL A 107 -3.57 -1.00 3.68
CA VAL A 107 -3.83 -0.15 4.84
C VAL A 107 -4.57 -0.92 5.94
N ALA A 108 -5.62 -1.66 5.57
CA ALA A 108 -6.43 -2.45 6.50
C ALA A 108 -5.61 -3.57 7.17
N ALA A 109 -4.72 -4.23 6.44
CA ALA A 109 -3.85 -5.26 6.96
C ALA A 109 -2.96 -4.74 8.10
N VAL A 110 -2.38 -3.56 7.95
CA VAL A 110 -1.56 -2.93 9.00
C VAL A 110 -2.42 -2.54 10.21
N LEU A 111 -3.64 -2.06 10.00
CA LEU A 111 -4.58 -1.76 11.09
C LEU A 111 -4.93 -2.99 11.91
N LEU A 112 -5.28 -4.08 11.22
CA LEU A 112 -5.60 -5.35 11.87
C LEU A 112 -4.40 -5.87 12.65
N LEU A 113 -3.20 -5.82 12.08
CA LEU A 113 -1.98 -6.25 12.75
C LEU A 113 -1.71 -5.44 14.02
N ARG A 114 -1.87 -4.11 13.94
CA ARG A 114 -1.72 -3.21 15.10
C ARG A 114 -2.79 -3.49 16.16
N TRP A 115 -4.03 -3.76 15.75
CA TRP A 115 -5.11 -4.11 16.67
C TRP A 115 -4.83 -5.44 17.40
N PHE A 116 -4.47 -6.50 16.69
CA PHE A 116 -4.10 -7.80 17.27
C PHE A 116 -2.92 -7.66 18.23
N ALA A 117 -1.87 -6.94 17.86
CA ALA A 117 -0.71 -6.73 18.73
C ALA A 117 -1.10 -6.02 20.04
N ARG A 118 -2.00 -5.03 19.98
CA ARG A 118 -2.51 -4.33 21.17
C ARG A 118 -3.32 -5.26 22.07
N GLU A 119 -4.17 -6.10 21.48
CA GLU A 119 -5.02 -7.01 22.22
C GLU A 119 -4.21 -8.11 22.93
N LEU A 120 -3.24 -8.69 22.23
CA LEU A 120 -2.29 -9.63 22.84
C LEU A 120 -1.51 -9.01 24.00
N ALA A 121 -1.09 -7.77 23.87
CA ALA A 121 -0.40 -7.05 24.93
C ALA A 121 -1.30 -6.78 26.15
N ARG A 122 -2.60 -6.53 25.92
CA ARG A 122 -3.60 -6.36 26.99
C ARG A 122 -3.80 -7.68 27.75
N LEU A 123 -3.98 -8.79 27.04
CA LEU A 123 -4.17 -10.11 27.65
C LEU A 123 -2.96 -10.54 28.50
N LYS A 124 -1.75 -10.34 27.98
CA LYS A 124 -0.52 -10.62 28.74
C LYS A 124 -0.44 -9.84 30.05
N ARG A 125 -0.82 -8.56 30.03
CA ARG A 125 -0.83 -7.72 31.26
C ARG A 125 -1.91 -8.15 32.25
N ALA A 126 -3.08 -8.57 31.78
CA ALA A 126 -4.14 -9.09 32.66
C ALA A 126 -3.68 -10.37 33.36
N SER A 127 -3.08 -11.29 32.64
CA SER A 127 -2.54 -12.54 33.19
C SER A 127 -1.42 -12.33 34.21
N SER A 128 -0.56 -11.31 34.04
CA SER A 128 0.54 -11.03 34.99
C SER A 128 0.08 -10.42 36.29
N LYS A 129 -1.13 -9.86 36.36
CA LYS A 129 -1.72 -9.30 37.60
C LYS A 129 -2.45 -10.34 38.46
N LEU A 130 -2.67 -11.53 37.93
CA LEU A 130 -3.36 -12.65 38.63
C LEU A 130 -2.38 -13.65 39.28
N LYS A 131 -1.08 -13.43 39.08
CA LYS A 131 0.02 -14.13 39.74
C LYS A 131 0.66 -13.27 40.83
#